data_91777923ff07273f8f286a6dd52583c1
#
_entry.id   91777923ff07273f8f286a6dd52583c1
#
_cell.length_a   1.000
_cell.length_b   1.000
_cell.length_c   1.000
_cell.angle_alpha   90.00
_cell.angle_beta   90.00
_cell.angle_gamma   90.00
#
_symmetry.space_group_name_H-M   'P 1'
#
loop_
_entity.id
_entity.type
_entity.pdbx_description
1 polymer ?
#
loop_
_entity_poly.entity_id
_entity_poly.type
_entity_poly.pdbx_seq_one_letter_code
_entity_poly.pdbx_strand_id
1 'polypeptide(L)'
;MYKHLVVAVDGSETSVNALKHACSVAAAGNAKLTLVHVANPAEYMALAPEFLQQSSYEEAAIANGNEVLSEAVEITNGAEAGIAGVSTHLLLANKGAREMAQELVDYADQQGADLLVLGTHGRTGLMHLLMGSFAETVMRQSHLPLLIIRSEQPDEA
;
A
#
# COMPACT_ATOMS: atom_id res chain seq x y z
N MET A 1 -4.47 -15.29 16.25
CA MET A 1 -3.54 -15.17 15.11
C MET A 1 -4.29 -14.66 13.90
N TYR A 2 -3.72 -13.71 13.17
CA TYR A 2 -4.34 -13.14 11.96
C TYR A 2 -4.41 -14.18 10.85
N LYS A 3 -5.47 -14.17 10.07
CA LYS A 3 -5.73 -15.11 8.98
C LYS A 3 -5.70 -14.49 7.60
N HIS A 4 -5.96 -13.19 7.49
CA HIS A 4 -5.95 -12.48 6.23
C HIS A 4 -5.42 -11.06 6.42
N LEU A 5 -4.24 -10.80 5.89
CA LEU A 5 -3.60 -9.48 5.92
C LEU A 5 -3.82 -8.78 4.58
N VAL A 6 -4.20 -7.51 4.63
CA VAL A 6 -4.14 -6.60 3.47
C VAL A 6 -2.94 -5.69 3.66
N VAL A 7 -2.09 -5.59 2.66
CA VAL A 7 -0.86 -4.80 2.68
C VAL A 7 -0.91 -3.74 1.59
N ALA A 8 -0.80 -2.48 1.99
CA ALA A 8 -0.69 -1.38 1.04
C ALA A 8 0.74 -1.25 0.52
N VAL A 9 0.91 -1.31 -0.80
CA VAL A 9 2.22 -1.23 -1.45
C VAL A 9 2.24 -0.13 -2.50
N ASP A 10 3.30 0.68 -2.52
CA ASP A 10 3.46 1.79 -3.46
C ASP A 10 4.84 1.84 -4.11
N GLY A 11 5.70 0.85 -3.85
CA GLY A 11 7.05 0.78 -4.37
C GLY A 11 8.08 1.57 -3.58
N SER A 12 7.68 2.35 -2.57
CA SER A 12 8.62 3.05 -1.69
C SER A 12 9.39 2.08 -0.80
N GLU A 13 10.54 2.52 -0.31
CA GLU A 13 11.35 1.73 0.63
C GLU A 13 10.58 1.37 1.90
N THR A 14 9.83 2.31 2.45
CA THR A 14 8.98 2.08 3.62
C THR A 14 7.90 1.03 3.34
N SER A 15 7.29 1.08 2.17
CA SER A 15 6.30 0.10 1.71
C SER A 15 6.90 -1.30 1.58
N VAL A 16 8.10 -1.41 1.01
CA VAL A 16 8.82 -2.69 0.91
C VAL A 16 9.11 -3.26 2.30
N ASN A 17 9.54 -2.41 3.23
CA ASN A 17 9.80 -2.82 4.60
C ASN A 17 8.51 -3.28 5.30
N ALA A 18 7.41 -2.56 5.11
CA ALA A 18 6.09 -2.98 5.62
C ALA A 18 5.68 -4.34 5.07
N LEU A 19 5.90 -4.58 3.78
CA LEU A 19 5.61 -5.86 3.14
C LEU A 19 6.43 -7.01 3.76
N LYS A 20 7.71 -6.79 4.03
CA LYS A 20 8.57 -7.79 4.69
C LYS A 20 8.04 -8.16 6.08
N HIS A 21 7.61 -7.18 6.86
CA HIS A 21 6.98 -7.43 8.16
C HIS A 21 5.67 -8.20 8.01
N ALA A 22 4.85 -7.84 7.02
CA ALA A 22 3.60 -8.55 6.74
C ALA A 22 3.86 -10.01 6.37
N CYS A 23 4.89 -10.30 5.59
CA CYS A 23 5.28 -11.67 5.25
C CYS A 23 5.63 -12.48 6.51
N SER A 24 6.39 -11.90 7.43
CA SER A 24 6.74 -12.56 8.69
C SER A 24 5.50 -12.88 9.55
N VAL A 25 4.58 -11.93 9.66
CA VAL A 25 3.32 -12.13 10.41
C VAL A 25 2.47 -13.19 9.74
N ALA A 26 2.33 -13.13 8.42
CA ALA A 26 1.53 -14.09 7.67
C ALA A 26 2.11 -15.50 7.76
N ALA A 27 3.42 -15.65 7.64
CA ALA A 27 4.09 -16.95 7.75
C ALA A 27 3.89 -17.57 9.13
N ALA A 28 4.02 -16.78 10.19
CA ALA A 28 3.83 -17.26 11.57
C ALA A 28 2.40 -17.75 11.83
N GLY A 29 1.40 -17.16 11.19
CA GLY A 29 0.00 -17.50 11.37
C GLY A 29 -0.61 -18.38 10.27
N ASN A 30 0.19 -18.75 9.27
CA ASN A 30 -0.32 -19.39 8.05
C ASN A 30 -1.48 -18.57 7.44
N ALA A 31 -1.26 -17.27 7.32
CA ALA A 31 -2.25 -16.31 6.85
C ALA A 31 -2.14 -16.07 5.35
N LYS A 32 -3.24 -15.59 4.78
CA LYS A 32 -3.31 -15.10 3.40
C LYS A 32 -2.85 -13.65 3.35
N LEU A 33 -2.14 -13.28 2.28
CA LEU A 33 -1.77 -11.90 1.97
C LEU A 33 -2.53 -11.40 0.75
N THR A 34 -3.12 -10.22 0.85
CA THR A 34 -3.60 -9.47 -0.31
C THR A 34 -2.79 -8.18 -0.42
N LEU A 35 -2.05 -8.04 -1.52
CA LEU A 35 -1.23 -6.88 -1.81
C LEU A 35 -2.07 -5.87 -2.59
N VAL A 36 -2.18 -4.65 -2.09
CA VAL A 36 -3.04 -3.62 -2.68
C VAL A 36 -2.20 -2.40 -3.04
N HIS A 37 -2.33 -1.94 -4.26
CA HIS A 37 -1.83 -0.64 -4.69
C HIS A 37 -3.00 0.27 -4.99
N VAL A 38 -2.99 1.49 -4.45
CA VAL A 38 -3.96 2.52 -4.76
C VAL A 38 -3.34 3.46 -5.79
N ALA A 39 -3.76 3.32 -7.04
CA ALA A 39 -3.28 4.15 -8.14
C ALA A 39 -3.95 5.52 -8.10
N ASN A 40 -3.15 6.58 -8.24
CA ASN A 40 -3.62 7.95 -8.24
C ASN A 40 -3.20 8.64 -9.54
N PRO A 41 -4.10 8.78 -10.53
CA PRO A 41 -3.78 9.47 -11.79
C PRO A 41 -3.32 10.90 -11.60
N ALA A 42 -3.73 11.59 -10.53
CA ALA A 42 -3.34 12.96 -10.27
C ALA A 42 -1.83 13.15 -10.10
N GLU A 43 -1.09 12.13 -9.67
CA GLU A 43 0.38 12.18 -9.61
C GLU A 43 0.99 12.42 -10.99
N TYR A 44 0.41 11.84 -12.03
CA TYR A 44 0.89 11.96 -13.41
C TYR A 44 0.47 13.27 -14.06
N MET A 45 -0.66 13.82 -13.67
CA MET A 45 -1.10 15.15 -14.13
C MET A 45 -0.13 16.24 -13.68
N ALA A 46 0.43 16.12 -12.50
CA ALA A 46 1.42 17.05 -11.98
C ALA A 46 2.75 17.01 -12.74
N LEU A 47 3.10 15.86 -13.33
CA LEU A 47 4.35 15.65 -14.06
C LEU A 47 4.30 16.12 -15.52
N ALA A 48 3.14 16.10 -16.18
CA ALA A 48 3.00 16.43 -17.60
C ALA A 48 1.61 16.99 -17.93
N PRO A 49 1.27 18.19 -17.41
CA PRO A 49 -0.11 18.68 -17.44
C PRO A 49 -0.63 19.07 -18.83
N GLU A 50 0.24 19.32 -19.81
CA GLU A 50 -0.15 19.98 -21.06
C GLU A 50 -0.38 19.05 -22.24
N PHE A 51 0.06 17.79 -22.19
CA PHE A 51 0.15 16.95 -23.38
C PHE A 51 -0.64 15.65 -23.33
N LEU A 52 -1.22 15.31 -22.20
CA LEU A 52 -1.88 14.02 -22.03
C LEU A 52 -3.38 14.21 -21.73
N GLN A 53 -4.20 13.38 -22.32
CA GLN A 53 -5.62 13.28 -21.97
C GLN A 53 -5.77 12.55 -20.64
N GLN A 54 -6.87 12.74 -19.94
CA GLN A 54 -7.13 12.10 -18.65
C GLN A 54 -7.02 10.58 -18.71
N SER A 55 -7.46 9.97 -19.79
CA SER A 55 -7.30 8.53 -20.01
C SER A 55 -5.84 8.07 -19.99
N SER A 56 -4.91 8.91 -20.47
CA SER A 56 -3.49 8.61 -20.48
C SER A 56 -2.88 8.64 -19.08
N TYR A 57 -3.37 9.50 -18.18
CA TYR A 57 -2.94 9.53 -16.80
C TYR A 57 -3.40 8.29 -16.03
N GLU A 58 -4.63 7.86 -16.28
CA GLU A 58 -5.16 6.63 -15.71
C GLU A 58 -4.38 5.41 -16.19
N GLU A 59 -4.12 5.31 -17.49
CA GLU A 59 -3.33 4.23 -18.06
C GLU A 59 -1.91 4.19 -17.47
N ALA A 60 -1.27 5.35 -17.30
CA ALA A 60 0.04 5.43 -16.69
C ALA A 60 0.01 5.00 -15.21
N ALA A 61 -0.99 5.44 -14.45
CA ALA A 61 -1.16 5.07 -13.05
C ALA A 61 -1.40 3.56 -12.91
N ILE A 62 -2.22 2.99 -13.75
CA ILE A 62 -2.52 1.54 -13.76
C ILE A 62 -1.29 0.73 -14.14
N ALA A 63 -0.56 1.14 -15.18
CA ALA A 63 0.67 0.47 -15.61
C ALA A 63 1.72 0.47 -14.50
N ASN A 64 1.94 1.61 -13.85
CA ASN A 64 2.83 1.71 -12.70
C ASN A 64 2.35 0.84 -11.53
N GLY A 65 1.05 0.85 -11.26
CA GLY A 65 0.47 0.03 -10.18
C GLY A 65 0.67 -1.45 -10.41
N ASN A 66 0.50 -1.92 -11.64
CA ASN A 66 0.75 -3.31 -12.00
C ASN A 66 2.23 -3.70 -11.83
N GLU A 67 3.14 -2.80 -12.15
CA GLU A 67 4.57 -3.00 -11.94
C GLU A 67 4.89 -3.09 -10.44
N VAL A 68 4.37 -2.17 -9.63
CA VAL A 68 4.52 -2.16 -8.17
C VAL A 68 4.01 -3.48 -7.57
N LEU A 69 2.83 -3.93 -7.99
CA LEU A 69 2.25 -5.18 -7.50
C LEU A 69 3.07 -6.40 -7.92
N SER A 70 3.58 -6.40 -9.15
CA SER A 70 4.45 -7.49 -9.65
C SER A 70 5.74 -7.60 -8.84
N GLU A 71 6.40 -6.49 -8.55
CA GLU A 71 7.59 -6.45 -7.70
C GLU A 71 7.29 -6.91 -6.28
N ALA A 72 6.14 -6.50 -5.74
CA ALA A 72 5.69 -6.93 -4.41
C ALA A 72 5.48 -8.45 -4.35
N VAL A 73 4.90 -9.05 -5.38
CA VAL A 73 4.75 -10.51 -5.47
C VAL A 73 6.12 -11.21 -5.45
N GLU A 74 7.11 -10.67 -6.16
CA GLU A 74 8.47 -11.22 -6.15
C GLU A 74 9.07 -11.22 -4.74
N ILE A 75 8.84 -10.15 -3.98
CA ILE A 75 9.28 -10.06 -2.59
C ILE A 75 8.62 -11.16 -1.74
N THR A 76 7.32 -11.39 -1.91
CA THR A 76 6.61 -12.45 -1.17
C THR A 76 7.11 -13.84 -1.54
N ASN A 77 7.46 -14.06 -2.80
CA ASN A 77 7.99 -15.34 -3.27
C ASN A 77 9.35 -15.67 -2.66
N GLY A 78 10.14 -14.64 -2.31
CA GLY A 78 11.41 -14.81 -1.61
C GLY A 78 11.29 -14.91 -0.09
N ALA A 79 10.07 -14.80 0.45
CA ALA A 79 9.81 -14.81 1.88
C ALA A 79 9.75 -16.23 2.46
N GLU A 80 9.65 -16.30 3.80
CA GLU A 80 9.55 -17.55 4.52
C GLU A 80 8.34 -18.39 4.08
N ALA A 81 8.51 -19.70 4.08
CA ALA A 81 7.40 -20.63 3.88
C ALA A 81 6.35 -20.49 4.99
N GLY A 82 5.10 -20.71 4.69
CA GLY A 82 4.02 -20.65 5.68
C GLY A 82 2.94 -19.63 5.34
N ILE A 83 3.12 -18.82 4.30
CA ILE A 83 2.06 -17.93 3.81
C ILE A 83 1.03 -18.78 3.07
N ALA A 84 -0.25 -18.66 3.46
CA ALA A 84 -1.32 -19.51 2.92
C ALA A 84 -1.67 -19.19 1.47
N GLY A 85 -1.41 -17.98 1.02
CA GLY A 85 -1.63 -17.57 -0.37
C GLY A 85 -1.40 -16.09 -0.54
N VAL A 86 -1.09 -15.65 -1.75
CA VAL A 86 -0.84 -14.25 -2.11
C VAL A 86 -1.75 -13.88 -3.27
N SER A 87 -2.46 -12.77 -3.15
CA SER A 87 -3.24 -12.16 -4.22
C SER A 87 -2.92 -10.68 -4.32
N THR A 88 -3.25 -10.10 -5.45
CA THR A 88 -3.03 -8.67 -5.71
C THR A 88 -4.34 -7.99 -6.08
N HIS A 89 -4.43 -6.71 -5.78
CA HIS A 89 -5.56 -5.88 -6.20
C HIS A 89 -5.11 -4.45 -6.43
N LEU A 90 -5.59 -3.84 -7.50
CA LEU A 90 -5.33 -2.44 -7.82
C LEU A 90 -6.61 -1.64 -7.62
N LEU A 91 -6.52 -0.60 -6.79
CA LEU A 91 -7.58 0.39 -6.59
C LEU A 91 -7.23 1.66 -7.35
N LEU A 92 -8.23 2.42 -7.73
CA LEU A 92 -8.08 3.70 -8.41
C LEU A 92 -8.76 4.79 -7.58
N ALA A 93 -8.03 5.87 -7.26
CA ALA A 93 -8.57 7.01 -6.52
C ALA A 93 -8.07 8.31 -7.16
N ASN A 94 -8.97 9.25 -7.39
CA ASN A 94 -8.69 10.47 -8.15
C ASN A 94 -8.62 11.76 -7.31
N LYS A 95 -8.98 11.70 -6.03
CA LYS A 95 -9.23 12.89 -5.20
C LYS A 95 -8.25 13.11 -4.06
N GLY A 96 -7.13 12.38 -4.05
CA GLY A 96 -6.08 12.60 -3.07
C GLY A 96 -6.07 11.58 -1.92
N ALA A 97 -5.25 11.87 -0.90
CA ALA A 97 -4.90 10.90 0.14
C ALA A 97 -6.09 10.40 0.96
N ARG A 98 -7.08 11.25 1.21
CA ARG A 98 -8.29 10.85 1.97
C ARG A 98 -9.10 9.80 1.22
N GLU A 99 -9.33 10.00 -0.08
CA GLU A 99 -10.05 9.04 -0.91
C GLU A 99 -9.25 7.76 -1.08
N MET A 100 -7.95 7.86 -1.30
CA MET A 100 -7.05 6.71 -1.39
C MET A 100 -7.14 5.85 -0.13
N ALA A 101 -7.10 6.49 1.04
CA ALA A 101 -7.21 5.80 2.32
C ALA A 101 -8.59 5.14 2.50
N GLN A 102 -9.66 5.83 2.13
CA GLN A 102 -11.01 5.29 2.22
C GLN A 102 -11.20 4.08 1.31
N GLU A 103 -10.70 4.14 0.07
CA GLU A 103 -10.73 3.02 -0.86
C GLU A 103 -10.02 1.78 -0.29
N LEU A 104 -8.85 1.99 0.31
CA LEU A 104 -8.10 0.91 0.93
C LEU A 104 -8.86 0.29 2.12
N VAL A 105 -9.37 1.12 3.01
CA VAL A 105 -10.11 0.67 4.21
C VAL A 105 -11.36 -0.11 3.81
N ASP A 106 -12.14 0.43 2.89
CA ASP A 106 -13.37 -0.22 2.41
C ASP A 106 -13.06 -1.56 1.74
N TYR A 107 -12.02 -1.61 0.93
CA TYR A 107 -11.59 -2.85 0.28
C TYR A 107 -11.17 -3.91 1.31
N ALA A 108 -10.37 -3.53 2.29
CA ALA A 108 -9.93 -4.44 3.34
C ALA A 108 -11.12 -5.01 4.14
N ASP A 109 -12.10 -4.17 4.47
CA ASP A 109 -13.32 -4.59 5.15
C ASP A 109 -14.13 -5.58 4.28
N GLN A 110 -14.31 -5.26 3.01
CA GLN A 110 -15.05 -6.10 2.06
C GLN A 110 -14.40 -7.47 1.86
N GLN A 111 -13.08 -7.53 1.93
CA GLN A 111 -12.34 -8.78 1.77
C GLN A 111 -12.30 -9.62 3.05
N GLY A 112 -12.81 -9.12 4.14
CA GLY A 112 -12.78 -9.82 5.42
C GLY A 112 -11.37 -9.89 6.02
N ALA A 113 -10.52 -8.91 5.74
CA ALA A 113 -9.20 -8.82 6.33
C ALA A 113 -9.30 -8.61 7.85
N ASP A 114 -8.33 -9.13 8.58
CA ASP A 114 -8.25 -8.98 10.03
C ASP A 114 -7.01 -8.21 10.49
N LEU A 115 -6.13 -7.84 9.56
CA LEU A 115 -5.01 -6.93 9.81
C LEU A 115 -4.71 -6.13 8.53
N LEU A 116 -4.53 -4.83 8.70
CA LEU A 116 -4.13 -3.93 7.61
C LEU A 116 -2.71 -3.44 7.90
N VAL A 117 -1.80 -3.60 6.92
CA VAL A 117 -0.37 -3.28 7.05
C VAL A 117 0.01 -2.19 6.07
N LEU A 118 0.71 -1.18 6.53
CA LEU A 118 1.19 -0.07 5.69
C LEU A 118 2.42 0.60 6.32
N GLY A 119 3.12 1.39 5.49
CA GLY A 119 4.20 2.25 5.98
C GLY A 119 3.69 3.60 6.48
N THR A 120 4.49 4.28 7.29
CA THR A 120 4.16 5.63 7.77
C THR A 120 4.17 6.67 6.66
N HIS A 121 4.96 6.45 5.58
CA HIS A 121 5.12 7.36 4.45
C HIS A 121 5.08 6.59 3.15
N GLY A 122 4.48 7.20 2.12
CA GLY A 122 4.52 6.70 0.76
C GLY A 122 5.63 7.36 -0.06
N ARG A 123 5.59 7.16 -1.39
CA ARG A 123 6.54 7.73 -2.35
C ARG A 123 6.62 9.24 -2.32
N THR A 124 5.50 9.90 -2.05
CA THR A 124 5.35 11.36 -2.08
C THR A 124 5.31 11.97 -0.69
N GLY A 125 5.55 11.17 0.36
CA GLY A 125 5.48 11.61 1.74
C GLY A 125 6.62 12.52 2.13
N LEU A 126 6.32 13.47 3.01
CA LEU A 126 7.33 14.36 3.61
C LEU A 126 7.98 13.63 4.78
N MET A 127 9.24 13.26 4.63
CA MET A 127 9.96 12.42 5.59
C MET A 127 10.18 13.09 6.96
N HIS A 128 10.02 14.41 7.05
CA HIS A 128 10.13 15.12 8.34
C HIS A 128 8.87 15.00 9.21
N LEU A 129 7.77 14.49 8.67
CA LEU A 129 6.57 14.22 9.44
C LEU A 129 6.64 12.84 10.07
N LEU A 130 6.06 12.69 11.26
CA LEU A 130 5.96 11.39 11.93
C LEU A 130 5.16 10.39 11.11
N MET A 131 4.17 10.88 10.36
CA MET A 131 3.27 10.07 9.59
C MET A 131 2.73 10.87 8.40
N GLY A 132 2.65 10.24 7.23
CA GLY A 132 2.04 10.83 6.03
C GLY A 132 0.53 10.92 6.14
N SER A 133 -0.08 11.78 5.33
CA SER A 133 -1.53 12.00 5.34
C SER A 133 -2.34 10.74 5.02
N PHE A 134 -1.85 9.91 4.11
CA PHE A 134 -2.50 8.64 3.77
C PHE A 134 -2.55 7.70 4.99
N ALA A 135 -1.41 7.46 5.63
CA ALA A 135 -1.33 6.58 6.80
C ALA A 135 -2.15 7.13 7.98
N GLU A 136 -2.10 8.43 8.22
CA GLU A 136 -2.91 9.09 9.26
C GLU A 136 -4.41 8.90 9.00
N THR A 137 -4.85 9.06 7.76
CA THR A 137 -6.26 8.89 7.39
C THR A 137 -6.69 7.44 7.55
N VAL A 138 -5.87 6.48 7.13
CA VAL A 138 -6.14 5.05 7.34
C VAL A 138 -6.29 4.75 8.84
N MET A 139 -5.40 5.28 9.66
CA MET A 139 -5.46 5.09 11.10
C MET A 139 -6.75 5.62 11.72
N ARG A 140 -7.27 6.75 11.22
CA ARG A 140 -8.52 7.35 11.70
C ARG A 140 -9.76 6.60 11.24
N GLN A 141 -9.74 6.05 10.03
CA GLN A 141 -10.94 5.48 9.40
C GLN A 141 -11.06 3.97 9.55
N SER A 142 -9.96 3.28 9.76
CA SER A 142 -9.97 1.81 9.84
C SER A 142 -10.57 1.33 11.16
N HIS A 143 -11.41 0.32 11.06
CA HIS A 143 -11.90 -0.46 12.21
C HIS A 143 -11.06 -1.72 12.45
N LEU A 144 -10.18 -2.05 11.50
CA LEU A 144 -9.30 -3.20 11.60
C LEU A 144 -8.06 -2.86 12.44
N PRO A 145 -7.47 -3.85 13.12
CA PRO A 145 -6.12 -3.69 13.65
C PRO A 145 -5.15 -3.27 12.56
N LEU A 146 -4.21 -2.40 12.91
CA LEU A 146 -3.22 -1.85 12.00
C LEU A 146 -1.81 -2.22 12.44
N LEU A 147 -0.97 -2.57 11.49
CA LEU A 147 0.47 -2.63 11.66
C LEU A 147 1.09 -1.56 10.80
N ILE A 148 1.65 -0.54 11.43
CA ILE A 148 2.25 0.61 10.74
C ILE A 148 3.76 0.56 10.93
N ILE A 149 4.49 0.48 9.82
CA ILE A 149 5.95 0.36 9.82
C ILE A 149 6.56 1.72 9.55
N ARG A 150 7.47 2.13 10.43
CA ARG A 150 8.18 3.40 10.31
C ARG A 150 9.27 3.32 9.24
N SER A 151 9.59 4.49 8.68
CA SER A 151 10.78 4.64 7.86
C SER A 151 12.03 4.34 8.70
N GLU A 152 12.99 3.60 8.13
CA GLU A 152 14.26 3.30 8.78
C GLU A 152 15.25 4.46 8.71
N GLN A 153 14.99 5.44 7.85
CA GLN A 153 15.88 6.60 7.77
C GLN A 153 15.63 7.51 8.96
N PRO A 154 16.69 7.82 9.74
CA PRO A 154 16.54 8.82 10.79
C PRO A 154 16.14 10.15 10.16
N ASP A 155 15.23 10.86 10.80
CA ASP A 155 14.93 12.23 10.43
C ASP A 155 16.26 13.01 10.46
N GLU A 156 16.71 13.47 9.32
CA GLU A 156 17.80 14.42 9.31
C GLU A 156 17.32 15.70 9.98
N ALA A 157 17.86 15.93 11.13
CA ALA A 157 17.60 17.14 11.90
C ALA A 157 18.07 18.38 11.13
#